data_f45749be3d7ff99d17fd082fec9d2b7e
#
_entry.id   f45749be3d7ff99d17fd082fec9d2b7e
#
_cell.length_a   1.000
_cell.length_b   1.000
_cell.length_c   1.000
_cell.angle_alpha   90.00
_cell.angle_beta   90.00
_cell.angle_gamma   90.00
#
_symmetry.space_group_name_H-M   'P 1'
#
loop_
_entity.id
_entity.type
_entity.pdbx_description
1 polymer ?
#
loop_
_entity_poly.entity_id
_entity_poly.type
_entity_poly.pdbx_seq_one_letter_code
_entity_poly.pdbx_strand_id
1 'polypeptide(L)'
;MKNDTQEPGIPMGYEENFPPVDMKWHANATKRFASPFVDNPHDRIDVDAIILSHAAVACGWTIRDFYEKPELGIHCVCYASELYDLLPVTHWFYSLPWTRELGLKLVYKDTLPPISTGPIISEPGDVDKIRVVDKEELKKNFTQQEFYRLYDYVAKQIPMTLVPISYGFDLVGAAAELCGVENFIMWTFTEPEAAKKLVKTYTDTSVNGAAGLADKYGMAMLIVGSVLANNDIFSDESVEEYSAKMMRYYVDQSFRKGAGPQVFYHLCGNHETDYKVFKDNLIWSPFTVFHVGYKGKNVFPSKLLKEEFGSKATLMGSVDTKLMINPSPITVYNQSKEQLLGGRDAPKGYILGNSCECPPYTIPGCMHAMVKAARDFGTYGTW
;
A
#
# COMPACT_ATOMS: atom_id res chain seq x y z
N MET A 1 40.63 -15.84 -11.48
CA MET A 1 39.69 -14.83 -10.99
C MET A 1 38.61 -15.59 -10.23
N LYS A 2 38.62 -15.50 -8.90
CA LYS A 2 37.64 -16.17 -8.01
C LYS A 2 36.38 -15.32 -8.05
N ASN A 3 35.25 -15.92 -8.41
CA ASN A 3 33.94 -15.31 -8.24
C ASN A 3 33.61 -15.29 -6.74
N ASP A 4 33.80 -14.17 -6.09
CA ASP A 4 33.23 -13.90 -4.79
C ASP A 4 31.80 -13.44 -4.97
N THR A 5 30.89 -14.41 -5.10
CA THR A 5 29.45 -14.20 -4.79
C THR A 5 29.26 -14.44 -3.31
N GLN A 6 29.79 -13.56 -2.46
CA GLN A 6 29.30 -13.45 -1.09
C GLN A 6 27.92 -12.80 -1.15
N GLU A 7 26.90 -13.53 -0.70
CA GLU A 7 25.64 -12.91 -0.27
C GLU A 7 26.02 -11.78 0.70
N PRO A 8 25.42 -10.58 0.56
CA PRO A 8 25.63 -9.53 1.55
C PRO A 8 24.92 -9.95 2.84
N GLY A 9 25.62 -10.68 3.69
CA GLY A 9 25.20 -10.91 5.06
C GLY A 9 25.17 -9.56 5.78
N ILE A 10 24.10 -9.29 6.52
CA ILE A 10 24.01 -8.14 7.41
C ILE A 10 25.24 -8.21 8.33
N PRO A 11 26.05 -7.14 8.43
CA PRO A 11 27.20 -7.14 9.35
C PRO A 11 26.73 -7.47 10.77
N MET A 12 27.38 -8.44 11.42
CA MET A 12 27.13 -8.74 12.83
C MET A 12 27.29 -7.44 13.65
N GLY A 13 26.30 -7.11 14.49
CA GLY A 13 26.24 -5.84 15.24
C GLY A 13 25.31 -4.79 14.65
N TYR A 14 24.79 -4.99 13.44
CA TYR A 14 23.84 -4.06 12.81
C TYR A 14 22.43 -4.18 13.41
N GLU A 15 22.02 -5.38 13.78
CA GLU A 15 20.72 -5.67 14.40
C GLU A 15 20.61 -5.09 15.83
N GLU A 16 21.72 -4.90 16.53
CA GLU A 16 21.75 -4.33 17.90
C GLU A 16 21.21 -2.90 17.98
N ASN A 17 21.14 -2.18 16.83
CA ASN A 17 20.63 -0.81 16.75
C ASN A 17 19.23 -0.70 16.17
N PHE A 18 18.55 -1.82 15.85
CA PHE A 18 17.19 -1.77 15.35
C PHE A 18 16.23 -1.34 16.48
N PRO A 19 15.19 -0.55 16.15
CA PRO A 19 14.15 -0.24 17.12
C PRO A 19 13.57 -1.53 17.72
N PRO A 20 13.35 -1.59 19.05
CA PRO A 20 12.80 -2.78 19.70
C PRO A 20 11.34 -2.99 19.27
N VAL A 21 10.87 -4.24 19.28
CA VAL A 21 9.49 -4.62 18.95
C VAL A 21 8.85 -5.30 20.16
N ASP A 22 7.76 -4.75 20.68
CA ASP A 22 6.96 -5.36 21.75
C ASP A 22 5.97 -6.38 21.17
N MET A 23 6.40 -7.65 21.12
CA MET A 23 5.58 -8.76 20.64
C MET A 23 4.27 -8.93 21.40
N LYS A 24 4.21 -8.56 22.67
CA LYS A 24 2.99 -8.63 23.47
C LYS A 24 1.98 -7.57 23.02
N TRP A 25 2.46 -6.36 22.76
CA TRP A 25 1.63 -5.31 22.21
C TRP A 25 1.07 -5.72 20.83
N HIS A 26 1.93 -6.22 19.92
CA HIS A 26 1.52 -6.66 18.57
C HIS A 26 0.48 -7.78 18.63
N ALA A 27 0.66 -8.79 19.50
CA ALA A 27 -0.31 -9.86 19.68
C ALA A 27 -1.68 -9.36 20.17
N ASN A 28 -1.73 -8.34 21.01
CA ASN A 28 -2.96 -7.73 21.46
C ASN A 28 -3.61 -6.84 20.38
N ALA A 29 -2.82 -6.04 19.69
CA ALA A 29 -3.31 -5.17 18.61
C ALA A 29 -3.86 -5.98 17.41
N THR A 30 -3.27 -7.15 17.12
CA THR A 30 -3.80 -8.07 16.09
C THR A 30 -5.22 -8.55 16.39
N LYS A 31 -5.59 -8.73 17.66
CA LYS A 31 -6.97 -9.08 18.05
C LYS A 31 -7.95 -7.96 17.70
N ARG A 32 -7.54 -6.71 17.86
CA ARG A 32 -8.33 -5.53 17.49
C ARG A 32 -8.51 -5.46 15.97
N PHE A 33 -7.42 -5.63 15.21
CA PHE A 33 -7.46 -5.68 13.75
C PHE A 33 -8.38 -6.79 13.22
N ALA A 34 -8.33 -7.98 13.81
CA ALA A 34 -9.15 -9.10 13.36
C ALA A 34 -10.65 -8.91 13.64
N SER A 35 -11.03 -8.01 14.54
CA SER A 35 -12.40 -7.88 15.02
C SER A 35 -13.45 -7.60 13.93
N PRO A 36 -13.21 -6.76 12.92
CA PRO A 36 -14.16 -6.55 11.83
C PRO A 36 -14.40 -7.78 10.95
N PHE A 37 -13.42 -8.70 10.90
CA PHE A 37 -13.48 -9.89 10.03
C PHE A 37 -14.08 -11.12 10.71
N VAL A 38 -14.18 -11.12 12.04
CA VAL A 38 -14.64 -12.28 12.85
C VAL A 38 -15.90 -11.97 13.66
N ASP A 39 -16.54 -10.82 13.41
CA ASP A 39 -17.73 -10.33 14.13
C ASP A 39 -17.53 -10.34 15.67
N ASN A 40 -16.35 -9.95 16.10
CA ASN A 40 -15.96 -9.89 17.50
C ASN A 40 -15.26 -8.56 17.81
N PRO A 41 -16.04 -7.46 17.93
CA PRO A 41 -15.47 -6.14 18.19
C PRO A 41 -14.61 -6.15 19.47
N HIS A 42 -13.38 -5.66 19.39
CA HIS A 42 -12.45 -5.65 20.50
C HIS A 42 -12.71 -4.45 21.44
N ASP A 43 -11.98 -3.37 21.31
CA ASP A 43 -12.15 -2.21 22.17
C ASP A 43 -12.62 -0.97 21.39
N ARG A 44 -11.98 -0.69 20.27
CA ARG A 44 -12.26 0.48 19.43
C ARG A 44 -11.94 0.21 17.97
N ILE A 45 -12.37 1.12 17.12
CA ILE A 45 -11.96 1.21 15.72
C ILE A 45 -10.45 1.41 15.65
N ASP A 46 -9.80 0.65 14.77
CA ASP A 46 -8.37 0.80 14.51
C ASP A 46 -8.04 2.08 13.75
N VAL A 47 -6.79 2.51 13.90
CA VAL A 47 -6.21 3.63 13.15
C VAL A 47 -5.04 3.11 12.31
N ASP A 48 -5.11 3.29 11.00
CA ASP A 48 -4.01 3.00 10.07
C ASP A 48 -3.59 4.27 9.34
N ALA A 49 -2.44 4.80 9.68
CA ALA A 49 -1.90 6.01 9.05
C ALA A 49 -1.04 5.72 7.81
N ILE A 50 -0.92 4.47 7.38
CA ILE A 50 -0.04 4.02 6.28
C ILE A 50 1.36 4.63 6.47
N ILE A 51 1.97 4.31 7.61
CA ILE A 51 3.27 4.85 8.03
C ILE A 51 4.44 4.12 7.35
N LEU A 52 4.87 4.52 6.18
CA LEU A 52 6.06 3.97 5.52
C LEU A 52 7.30 4.80 5.90
N SER A 53 7.63 5.78 5.07
CA SER A 53 8.81 6.64 5.28
C SER A 53 8.79 7.39 6.60
N HIS A 54 7.60 7.74 7.13
CA HIS A 54 7.47 8.37 8.44
C HIS A 54 8.02 7.49 9.58
N ALA A 55 7.88 6.17 9.48
CA ALA A 55 8.37 5.25 10.50
C ALA A 55 9.91 5.37 10.66
N ALA A 56 10.65 5.49 9.55
CA ALA A 56 12.10 5.73 9.62
C ALA A 56 12.40 7.03 10.35
N VAL A 57 11.75 8.13 9.96
CA VAL A 57 11.96 9.46 10.56
C VAL A 57 11.62 9.45 12.06
N ALA A 58 10.53 8.81 12.45
CA ALA A 58 10.12 8.66 13.86
C ALA A 58 11.15 7.90 14.70
N CYS A 59 11.91 7.00 14.08
CA CYS A 59 12.99 6.22 14.72
C CYS A 59 14.38 6.85 14.57
N GLY A 60 14.51 8.01 13.91
CA GLY A 60 15.80 8.70 13.71
C GLY A 60 16.67 8.12 12.59
N TRP A 61 16.09 7.31 11.69
CA TRP A 61 16.76 6.75 10.52
C TRP A 61 16.46 7.55 9.25
N THR A 62 17.29 7.40 8.22
CA THR A 62 17.02 8.00 6.92
C THR A 62 15.97 7.19 6.15
N ILE A 63 15.28 7.85 5.21
CA ILE A 63 14.34 7.16 4.33
C ILE A 63 15.10 6.19 3.41
N ARG A 64 16.33 6.50 3.02
CA ARG A 64 17.21 5.57 2.31
C ARG A 64 17.41 4.28 3.11
N ASP A 65 17.78 4.38 4.40
CA ASP A 65 18.00 3.21 5.25
C ASP A 65 16.76 2.31 5.33
N PHE A 66 15.57 2.92 5.41
CA PHE A 66 14.28 2.22 5.43
C PHE A 66 14.08 1.33 4.19
N TYR A 67 14.41 1.85 3.00
CA TYR A 67 14.20 1.12 1.74
C TYR A 67 15.37 0.21 1.34
N GLU A 68 16.58 0.53 1.70
CA GLU A 68 17.76 -0.30 1.40
C GLU A 68 17.96 -1.45 2.41
N LYS A 69 17.31 -1.37 3.58
CA LYS A 69 17.44 -2.31 4.69
C LYS A 69 16.05 -2.75 5.15
N PRO A 70 15.41 -3.72 4.46
CA PRO A 70 14.03 -4.12 4.73
C PRO A 70 13.77 -4.52 6.18
N GLU A 71 14.72 -5.20 6.82
CA GLU A 71 14.62 -5.63 8.21
C GLU A 71 14.57 -4.45 9.17
N LEU A 72 15.41 -3.44 8.95
CA LEU A 72 15.34 -2.17 9.68
C LEU A 72 14.00 -1.46 9.42
N GLY A 73 13.58 -1.41 8.16
CA GLY A 73 12.31 -0.79 7.76
C GLY A 73 11.13 -1.37 8.52
N ILE A 74 11.06 -2.70 8.63
CA ILE A 74 9.99 -3.37 9.38
C ILE A 74 10.06 -3.09 10.90
N HIS A 75 11.26 -3.05 11.48
CA HIS A 75 11.42 -2.66 12.88
C HIS A 75 10.95 -1.23 13.13
N CYS A 76 11.27 -0.29 12.22
CA CYS A 76 10.78 1.08 12.32
C CYS A 76 9.25 1.14 12.26
N VAL A 77 8.62 0.40 11.35
CA VAL A 77 7.15 0.35 11.24
C VAL A 77 6.52 -0.25 12.48
N CYS A 78 7.05 -1.37 13.00
CA CYS A 78 6.55 -1.99 14.23
C CYS A 78 6.65 -1.01 15.42
N TYR A 79 7.82 -0.43 15.64
CA TYR A 79 8.05 0.51 16.74
C TYR A 79 7.16 1.76 16.64
N ALA A 80 7.02 2.34 15.44
CA ALA A 80 6.14 3.49 15.25
C ALA A 80 4.67 3.14 15.44
N SER A 81 4.24 1.93 15.04
CA SER A 81 2.88 1.45 15.30
C SER A 81 2.60 1.33 16.81
N GLU A 82 3.56 0.81 17.59
CA GLU A 82 3.49 0.77 19.06
C GLU A 82 3.44 2.18 19.65
N LEU A 83 4.36 3.05 19.23
CA LEU A 83 4.51 4.43 19.73
C LEU A 83 3.20 5.23 19.58
N TYR A 84 2.52 5.06 18.47
CA TYR A 84 1.28 5.78 18.15
C TYR A 84 0.00 5.01 18.47
N ASP A 85 0.08 3.74 18.89
CA ASP A 85 -1.07 2.82 19.08
C ASP A 85 -1.91 2.65 17.80
N LEU A 86 -1.23 2.39 16.68
CA LEU A 86 -1.83 2.18 15.37
C LEU A 86 -2.19 0.70 15.12
N LEU A 87 -2.71 0.45 13.93
CA LEU A 87 -2.93 -0.89 13.41
C LEU A 87 -1.61 -1.68 13.33
N PRO A 88 -1.57 -2.95 13.75
CA PRO A 88 -0.34 -3.74 13.72
C PRO A 88 0.02 -4.30 12.34
N VAL A 89 -0.77 -4.04 11.31
CA VAL A 89 -0.43 -4.42 9.94
C VAL A 89 0.70 -3.55 9.45
N THR A 90 1.84 -4.16 9.26
CA THR A 90 3.05 -3.47 8.89
C THR A 90 3.21 -3.50 7.38
N HIS A 91 3.37 -2.33 6.80
CA HIS A 91 3.66 -2.15 5.39
C HIS A 91 5.13 -1.85 5.21
N TRP A 92 5.81 -2.62 4.37
CA TRP A 92 7.12 -2.25 3.83
C TRP A 92 7.16 -2.70 2.39
N PHE A 93 7.45 -1.79 1.47
CA PHE A 93 7.59 -2.11 0.05
C PHE A 93 8.35 -1.01 -0.69
N TYR A 94 8.86 -1.33 -1.85
CA TYR A 94 9.31 -0.34 -2.82
C TYR A 94 8.12 0.42 -3.38
N SER A 95 8.28 1.72 -3.61
CA SER A 95 7.22 2.56 -4.21
C SER A 95 6.80 2.08 -5.61
N LEU A 96 7.73 1.45 -6.35
CA LEU A 96 7.52 0.92 -7.69
C LEU A 96 7.99 -0.54 -7.77
N PRO A 97 7.33 -1.49 -7.06
CA PRO A 97 7.73 -2.89 -7.08
C PRO A 97 7.66 -3.45 -8.50
N TRP A 98 8.54 -4.39 -8.82
CA TRP A 98 8.67 -5.08 -10.11
C TRP A 98 9.14 -4.24 -11.30
N THR A 99 9.14 -2.90 -11.25
CA THR A 99 9.62 -2.05 -12.34
C THR A 99 11.11 -2.21 -12.59
N ARG A 100 11.88 -2.51 -11.54
CA ARG A 100 13.30 -2.80 -11.62
C ARG A 100 13.57 -4.03 -12.51
N GLU A 101 12.77 -5.06 -12.40
CA GLU A 101 12.85 -6.30 -13.17
C GLU A 101 12.49 -6.09 -14.64
N LEU A 102 11.72 -5.03 -14.92
CA LEU A 102 11.42 -4.56 -16.28
C LEU A 102 12.50 -3.61 -16.84
N GLY A 103 13.53 -3.31 -16.05
CA GLY A 103 14.69 -2.51 -16.48
C GLY A 103 14.77 -1.11 -15.90
N LEU A 104 13.79 -0.65 -15.13
CA LEU A 104 13.81 0.68 -14.51
C LEU A 104 14.91 0.74 -13.43
N LYS A 105 15.63 1.85 -13.37
CA LYS A 105 16.62 2.11 -12.32
C LYS A 105 16.05 3.03 -11.27
N LEU A 106 16.26 2.69 -10.00
CA LEU A 106 15.82 3.46 -8.85
C LEU A 106 16.99 4.15 -8.16
N VAL A 107 16.75 5.34 -7.64
CA VAL A 107 17.69 6.11 -6.80
C VAL A 107 17.06 6.25 -5.42
N TYR A 108 17.84 5.92 -4.41
CA TYR A 108 17.50 6.03 -3.00
C TYR A 108 18.06 7.34 -2.43
N LYS A 109 17.23 8.09 -1.72
CA LYS A 109 17.58 9.36 -1.10
C LYS A 109 17.28 9.36 0.39
N ASP A 110 18.07 10.12 1.16
CA ASP A 110 17.93 10.16 2.62
C ASP A 110 16.60 10.78 3.08
N THR A 111 15.99 11.63 2.25
CA THR A 111 14.82 12.46 2.61
C THR A 111 13.56 12.18 1.82
N LEU A 112 13.60 11.26 0.85
CA LEU A 112 12.48 10.93 -0.04
C LEU A 112 12.43 9.42 -0.33
N PRO A 113 11.23 8.86 -0.59
CA PRO A 113 11.09 7.51 -1.13
C PRO A 113 11.91 7.31 -2.42
N PRO A 114 12.18 6.05 -2.82
CA PRO A 114 12.89 5.77 -4.07
C PRO A 114 12.17 6.38 -5.28
N ILE A 115 12.95 6.95 -6.18
CA ILE A 115 12.47 7.54 -7.43
C ILE A 115 13.16 6.89 -8.63
N SER A 116 12.50 6.86 -9.79
CA SER A 116 13.13 6.41 -11.03
C SER A 116 14.17 7.40 -11.54
N THR A 117 15.18 6.90 -12.26
CA THR A 117 16.17 7.74 -12.94
C THR A 117 15.65 8.31 -14.26
N GLY A 118 14.46 7.95 -14.66
CA GLY A 118 13.78 8.32 -15.91
C GLY A 118 13.34 7.11 -16.73
N PRO A 119 12.58 7.34 -17.80
CA PRO A 119 12.01 6.29 -18.62
C PRO A 119 13.07 5.46 -19.34
N ILE A 120 12.73 4.21 -19.66
CA ILE A 120 13.58 3.27 -20.41
C ILE A 120 13.15 3.09 -21.84
N ILE A 121 11.93 3.53 -22.18
CA ILE A 121 11.43 3.61 -23.56
C ILE A 121 10.85 5.00 -23.79
N SER A 122 10.94 5.51 -25.00
CA SER A 122 10.43 6.84 -25.38
C SER A 122 9.44 6.82 -26.54
N GLU A 123 9.41 5.72 -27.30
CA GLU A 123 8.57 5.57 -28.47
C GLU A 123 7.57 4.43 -28.29
N PRO A 124 6.32 4.56 -28.78
CA PRO A 124 5.30 3.50 -28.65
C PRO A 124 5.74 2.17 -29.26
N GLY A 125 6.50 2.19 -30.35
CA GLY A 125 7.05 0.99 -31.00
C GLY A 125 8.07 0.22 -30.15
N ASP A 126 8.60 0.84 -29.10
CA ASP A 126 9.57 0.22 -28.22
C ASP A 126 8.94 -0.60 -27.09
N VAL A 127 7.61 -0.54 -26.93
CA VAL A 127 6.87 -1.31 -25.90
C VAL A 127 7.13 -2.81 -26.03
N ASP A 128 7.39 -3.31 -27.25
CA ASP A 128 7.71 -4.71 -27.51
C ASP A 128 9.07 -5.15 -26.94
N LYS A 129 9.92 -4.21 -26.56
CA LYS A 129 11.20 -4.50 -25.89
C LYS A 129 11.00 -4.85 -24.41
N ILE A 130 9.87 -4.45 -23.82
CA ILE A 130 9.49 -4.74 -22.44
C ILE A 130 8.68 -6.04 -22.45
N ARG A 131 9.18 -7.08 -21.80
CA ARG A 131 8.50 -8.38 -21.72
C ARG A 131 8.02 -8.67 -20.31
N VAL A 132 7.00 -9.49 -20.22
CA VAL A 132 6.59 -10.07 -18.92
C VAL A 132 7.75 -10.91 -18.37
N VAL A 133 8.09 -10.69 -17.11
CA VAL A 133 9.04 -11.54 -16.39
C VAL A 133 8.28 -12.71 -15.78
N ASP A 134 8.66 -13.93 -16.12
CA ASP A 134 7.97 -15.11 -15.62
C ASP A 134 8.28 -15.39 -14.13
N LYS A 135 7.43 -16.22 -13.51
CA LYS A 135 7.53 -16.51 -12.08
C LYS A 135 8.87 -17.14 -11.68
N GLU A 136 9.41 -18.05 -12.47
CA GLU A 136 10.65 -18.75 -12.13
C GLU A 136 11.89 -17.86 -12.32
N GLU A 137 11.81 -16.90 -13.24
CA GLU A 137 12.81 -15.85 -13.36
C GLU A 137 12.71 -14.85 -12.19
N LEU A 138 11.49 -14.37 -11.86
CA LEU A 138 11.27 -13.45 -10.73
C LEU A 138 11.79 -14.01 -9.41
N LYS A 139 11.60 -15.30 -9.14
CA LYS A 139 12.11 -15.96 -7.93
C LYS A 139 13.61 -15.77 -7.72
N LYS A 140 14.37 -15.48 -8.77
CA LYS A 140 15.82 -15.25 -8.73
C LYS A 140 16.19 -13.78 -8.77
N ASN A 141 15.22 -12.91 -9.00
CA ASN A 141 15.44 -11.48 -9.17
C ASN A 141 15.46 -10.73 -7.83
N PHE A 142 16.10 -9.56 -7.85
CA PHE A 142 16.39 -8.79 -6.65
C PHE A 142 15.14 -8.53 -5.80
N THR A 143 14.09 -7.94 -6.37
CA THR A 143 12.89 -7.54 -5.60
C THR A 143 12.21 -8.74 -4.94
N GLN A 144 12.08 -9.86 -5.65
CA GLN A 144 11.47 -11.08 -5.07
C GLN A 144 12.34 -11.66 -3.96
N GLN A 145 13.66 -11.65 -4.12
CA GLN A 145 14.59 -12.11 -3.09
C GLN A 145 14.58 -11.23 -1.84
N GLU A 146 14.45 -9.90 -2.00
CA GLU A 146 14.28 -8.97 -0.88
C GLU A 146 12.99 -9.29 -0.09
N PHE A 147 11.88 -9.54 -0.77
CA PHE A 147 10.64 -9.97 -0.10
C PHE A 147 10.81 -11.32 0.61
N TYR A 148 11.48 -12.29 -0.01
CA TYR A 148 11.74 -13.57 0.65
C TYR A 148 12.60 -13.40 1.89
N ARG A 149 13.68 -12.63 1.80
CA ARG A 149 14.56 -12.33 2.94
C ARG A 149 13.79 -11.66 4.07
N LEU A 150 12.98 -10.65 3.74
CA LEU A 150 12.16 -9.93 4.72
C LEU A 150 11.16 -10.85 5.42
N TYR A 151 10.37 -11.62 4.69
CA TYR A 151 9.35 -12.47 5.29
C TYR A 151 9.94 -13.67 6.05
N ASP A 152 11.05 -14.24 5.60
CA ASP A 152 11.79 -15.25 6.36
C ASP A 152 12.34 -14.68 7.67
N TYR A 153 12.87 -13.44 7.64
CA TYR A 153 13.33 -12.73 8.82
C TYR A 153 12.18 -12.48 9.81
N VAL A 154 11.07 -11.92 9.34
CA VAL A 154 9.89 -11.65 10.16
C VAL A 154 9.36 -12.92 10.82
N ALA A 155 9.21 -14.00 10.06
CA ALA A 155 8.73 -15.28 10.59
C ALA A 155 9.61 -15.81 11.72
N LYS A 156 10.91 -15.53 11.68
CA LYS A 156 11.90 -16.02 12.66
C LYS A 156 12.06 -15.07 13.85
N GLN A 157 12.15 -13.77 13.63
CA GLN A 157 12.57 -12.80 14.65
C GLN A 157 11.40 -12.04 15.28
N ILE A 158 10.39 -11.70 14.49
CA ILE A 158 9.24 -10.90 14.92
C ILE A 158 7.92 -11.51 14.41
N PRO A 159 7.66 -12.78 14.73
CA PRO A 159 6.49 -13.50 14.23
C PRO A 159 5.19 -12.77 14.58
N MET A 160 4.17 -12.91 13.72
CA MET A 160 2.83 -12.33 13.86
C MET A 160 2.73 -10.80 13.65
N THR A 161 3.77 -10.16 13.15
CA THR A 161 3.73 -8.71 12.86
C THR A 161 3.43 -8.41 11.40
N LEU A 162 3.72 -9.33 10.49
CA LEU A 162 3.54 -9.14 9.06
C LEU A 162 3.12 -10.44 8.38
N VAL A 163 2.19 -10.37 7.46
CA VAL A 163 1.87 -11.44 6.50
C VAL A 163 2.58 -11.16 5.16
N PRO A 164 2.87 -12.18 4.35
CA PRO A 164 3.40 -11.96 3.00
C PRO A 164 2.44 -11.09 2.20
N ILE A 165 2.94 -9.95 1.70
CA ILE A 165 2.17 -8.99 0.93
C ILE A 165 2.76 -8.87 -0.47
N SER A 166 1.92 -8.97 -1.49
CA SER A 166 2.28 -8.65 -2.86
C SER A 166 1.69 -7.30 -3.26
N TYR A 167 2.55 -6.46 -3.79
CA TYR A 167 2.20 -5.11 -4.19
C TYR A 167 2.04 -5.02 -5.70
N GLY A 168 0.79 -4.99 -6.17
CA GLY A 168 0.40 -4.51 -7.48
C GLY A 168 0.00 -3.03 -7.42
N PHE A 169 0.69 -2.26 -6.55
CA PHE A 169 0.34 -0.88 -6.26
C PHE A 169 0.54 0.00 -7.50
N ASP A 170 -0.50 0.75 -7.84
CA ASP A 170 -0.61 1.59 -9.03
C ASP A 170 -0.12 0.95 -10.33
N LEU A 171 -0.90 0.01 -10.85
CA LEU A 171 -0.58 -0.71 -12.09
C LEU A 171 -0.35 0.25 -13.28
N VAL A 172 -1.08 1.36 -13.30
CA VAL A 172 -1.00 2.38 -14.36
C VAL A 172 0.22 3.27 -14.16
N GLY A 173 0.45 3.77 -12.95
CA GLY A 173 1.57 4.65 -12.66
C GLY A 173 2.92 3.94 -12.81
N ALA A 174 3.04 2.70 -12.36
CA ALA A 174 4.26 1.91 -12.55
C ALA A 174 4.56 1.62 -14.02
N ALA A 175 3.53 1.35 -14.83
CA ALA A 175 3.67 1.21 -16.28
C ALA A 175 4.08 2.55 -16.92
N ALA A 176 3.50 3.65 -16.48
CA ALA A 176 3.83 4.98 -16.96
C ALA A 176 5.28 5.40 -16.68
N GLU A 177 5.85 4.99 -15.54
CA GLU A 177 7.26 5.24 -15.24
C GLU A 177 8.23 4.61 -16.27
N LEU A 178 7.84 3.53 -16.93
CA LEU A 178 8.67 2.87 -17.94
C LEU A 178 8.85 3.72 -19.21
N CYS A 179 7.86 4.53 -19.56
CA CYS A 179 7.90 5.39 -20.76
C CYS A 179 7.89 6.89 -20.44
N GLY A 180 7.77 7.26 -19.17
CA GLY A 180 7.53 8.61 -18.71
C GLY A 180 6.03 8.94 -18.64
N VAL A 181 5.62 9.53 -17.52
CA VAL A 181 4.20 9.79 -17.22
C VAL A 181 3.52 10.62 -18.29
N GLU A 182 4.17 11.68 -18.78
CA GLU A 182 3.63 12.55 -19.85
C GLU A 182 3.42 11.78 -21.16
N ASN A 183 4.41 10.97 -21.56
CA ASN A 183 4.29 10.11 -22.74
C ASN A 183 3.16 9.11 -22.57
N PHE A 184 3.07 8.46 -21.42
CA PHE A 184 2.01 7.50 -21.15
C PHE A 184 0.62 8.14 -21.30
N ILE A 185 0.39 9.28 -20.67
CA ILE A 185 -0.89 10.00 -20.79
C ILE A 185 -1.18 10.33 -22.26
N MET A 186 -0.22 10.84 -22.99
CA MET A 186 -0.37 11.11 -24.42
C MET A 186 -0.72 9.84 -25.22
N TRP A 187 -0.03 8.71 -24.94
CA TRP A 187 -0.28 7.45 -25.64
C TRP A 187 -1.65 6.86 -25.35
N THR A 188 -2.27 7.16 -24.21
CA THR A 188 -3.66 6.71 -23.98
C THR A 188 -4.64 7.28 -25.04
N PHE A 189 -4.29 8.39 -25.70
CA PHE A 189 -5.08 9.01 -26.77
C PHE A 189 -4.56 8.70 -28.17
N THR A 190 -3.24 8.72 -28.37
CA THR A 190 -2.63 8.60 -29.69
C THR A 190 -2.23 7.18 -30.07
N GLU A 191 -1.86 6.36 -29.09
CA GLU A 191 -1.33 4.99 -29.26
C GLU A 191 -1.89 4.06 -28.17
N PRO A 192 -3.24 3.92 -28.07
CA PRO A 192 -3.88 3.23 -26.94
C PRO A 192 -3.45 1.78 -26.78
N GLU A 193 -3.12 1.08 -27.86
CA GLU A 193 -2.67 -0.32 -27.80
C GLU A 193 -1.28 -0.45 -27.17
N ALA A 194 -0.38 0.50 -27.40
CA ALA A 194 0.93 0.55 -26.76
C ALA A 194 0.78 0.81 -25.26
N ALA A 195 -0.06 1.78 -24.85
CA ALA A 195 -0.34 2.08 -23.46
C ALA A 195 -0.96 0.87 -22.73
N LYS A 196 -1.97 0.21 -23.30
CA LYS A 196 -2.61 -1.00 -22.76
C LYS A 196 -1.62 -2.15 -22.61
N LYS A 197 -0.78 -2.38 -23.63
CA LYS A 197 0.23 -3.41 -23.60
C LYS A 197 1.23 -3.20 -22.48
N LEU A 198 1.64 -1.96 -22.23
CA LEU A 198 2.58 -1.62 -21.17
C LEU A 198 1.98 -1.91 -19.79
N VAL A 199 0.74 -1.44 -19.53
CA VAL A 199 0.01 -1.75 -18.28
C VAL A 199 -0.17 -3.26 -18.11
N LYS A 200 -0.52 -3.98 -19.17
CA LYS A 200 -0.71 -5.44 -19.13
C LYS A 200 0.60 -6.16 -18.79
N THR A 201 1.71 -5.75 -19.40
CA THR A 201 3.04 -6.34 -19.17
C THR A 201 3.49 -6.17 -17.71
N TYR A 202 3.30 -4.96 -17.15
CA TYR A 202 3.58 -4.73 -15.73
C TYR A 202 2.64 -5.56 -14.83
N THR A 203 1.35 -5.58 -15.16
CA THR A 203 0.36 -6.34 -14.38
C THR A 203 0.66 -7.84 -14.37
N ASP A 204 0.98 -8.44 -15.51
CA ASP A 204 1.32 -9.86 -15.60
C ASP A 204 2.59 -10.19 -14.80
N THR A 205 3.60 -9.30 -14.83
CA THR A 205 4.81 -9.44 -14.02
C THR A 205 4.46 -9.39 -12.52
N SER A 206 3.60 -8.45 -12.11
CA SER A 206 3.13 -8.33 -10.72
C SER A 206 2.33 -9.56 -10.27
N VAL A 207 1.49 -10.14 -11.13
CA VAL A 207 0.78 -11.41 -10.88
C VAL A 207 1.80 -12.56 -10.65
N ASN A 208 2.88 -12.61 -11.42
CA ASN A 208 3.92 -13.62 -11.26
C ASN A 208 4.68 -13.42 -9.93
N GLY A 209 4.90 -12.18 -9.50
CA GLY A 209 5.45 -11.86 -8.18
C GLY A 209 4.55 -12.35 -7.03
N ALA A 210 3.24 -12.08 -7.12
CA ALA A 210 2.26 -12.56 -6.15
C ALA A 210 2.25 -14.10 -6.08
N ALA A 211 2.27 -14.77 -7.22
CA ALA A 211 2.33 -16.22 -7.30
C ALA A 211 3.62 -16.78 -6.69
N GLY A 212 4.77 -16.11 -6.85
CA GLY A 212 6.02 -16.51 -6.23
C GLY A 212 5.98 -16.46 -4.71
N LEU A 213 5.32 -15.44 -4.11
CA LEU A 213 5.09 -15.36 -2.68
C LEU A 213 4.13 -16.46 -2.19
N ALA A 214 3.02 -16.66 -2.92
CA ALA A 214 2.06 -17.71 -2.58
C ALA A 214 2.66 -19.11 -2.64
N ASP A 215 3.50 -19.41 -3.62
CA ASP A 215 4.22 -20.68 -3.72
C ASP A 215 5.10 -20.93 -2.47
N LYS A 216 5.76 -19.90 -1.95
CA LYS A 216 6.70 -20.05 -0.83
C LYS A 216 5.99 -20.05 0.52
N TYR A 217 4.97 -19.22 0.72
CA TYR A 217 4.35 -18.99 2.03
C TYR A 217 2.93 -19.54 2.16
N GLY A 218 2.39 -20.14 1.11
CA GLY A 218 1.02 -20.68 1.08
C GLY A 218 -0.06 -19.61 0.89
N MET A 219 0.29 -18.32 0.90
CA MET A 219 -0.60 -17.18 0.66
C MET A 219 0.20 -15.92 0.35
N ALA A 220 -0.48 -14.92 -0.20
CA ALA A 220 0.00 -13.54 -0.20
C ALA A 220 -1.21 -12.60 -0.17
N MET A 221 -1.24 -11.67 0.78
CA MET A 221 -2.19 -10.56 0.77
C MET A 221 -1.89 -9.67 -0.44
N LEU A 222 -2.91 -9.17 -1.10
CA LEU A 222 -2.75 -8.28 -2.25
C LEU A 222 -3.00 -6.83 -1.84
N ILE A 223 -2.08 -5.94 -2.21
CA ILE A 223 -2.31 -4.49 -2.18
C ILE A 223 -2.28 -4.01 -3.62
N VAL A 224 -3.35 -3.36 -4.05
CA VAL A 224 -3.47 -2.80 -5.40
C VAL A 224 -4.22 -1.48 -5.35
N GLY A 225 -3.77 -0.53 -6.14
CA GLY A 225 -4.33 0.82 -6.11
C GLY A 225 -4.44 1.46 -7.48
N SER A 226 -5.16 2.56 -7.50
CA SER A 226 -5.25 3.52 -8.60
C SER A 226 -4.75 4.86 -8.09
N VAL A 227 -3.59 5.30 -8.58
CA VAL A 227 -2.95 6.54 -8.15
C VAL A 227 -2.87 7.52 -9.32
N LEU A 228 -2.20 7.16 -10.41
CA LEU A 228 -2.12 7.98 -11.61
C LEU A 228 -3.47 8.10 -12.31
N ALA A 229 -4.21 6.98 -12.40
CA ALA A 229 -5.52 6.98 -13.03
C ALA A 229 -6.60 7.43 -12.06
N ASN A 230 -6.90 8.73 -12.06
CA ASN A 230 -7.90 9.39 -11.24
C ASN A 230 -8.52 10.57 -11.99
N ASN A 231 -9.57 11.19 -11.47
CA ASN A 231 -10.34 12.24 -12.15
C ASN A 231 -9.62 13.59 -12.34
N ASP A 232 -8.42 13.78 -11.78
CA ASP A 232 -7.62 14.98 -12.12
C ASP A 232 -6.93 14.83 -13.48
N ILE A 233 -6.79 13.58 -13.98
CA ILE A 233 -6.02 13.26 -15.19
C ILE A 233 -6.88 12.55 -16.24
N PHE A 234 -7.74 11.62 -15.82
CA PHE A 234 -8.49 10.70 -16.68
C PHE A 234 -10.01 10.86 -16.54
N SER A 235 -10.75 10.60 -17.63
CA SER A 235 -12.19 10.41 -17.57
C SER A 235 -12.56 9.09 -16.89
N ASP A 236 -13.82 8.94 -16.46
CA ASP A 236 -14.32 7.70 -15.84
C ASP A 236 -14.11 6.48 -16.77
N GLU A 237 -14.33 6.65 -18.08
CA GLU A 237 -14.13 5.59 -19.08
C GLU A 237 -12.64 5.19 -19.18
N SER A 238 -11.73 6.15 -19.13
CA SER A 238 -10.30 5.87 -19.15
C SER A 238 -9.83 5.21 -17.84
N VAL A 239 -10.37 5.65 -16.69
CA VAL A 239 -10.11 4.99 -15.40
C VAL A 239 -10.63 3.55 -15.43
N GLU A 240 -11.81 3.29 -16.01
CA GLU A 240 -12.33 1.94 -16.17
C GLU A 240 -11.38 1.07 -17.01
N GLU A 241 -10.99 1.56 -18.17
CA GLU A 241 -10.20 0.80 -19.14
C GLU A 241 -8.79 0.51 -18.65
N TYR A 242 -8.08 1.51 -18.16
CA TYR A 242 -6.67 1.38 -17.80
C TYR A 242 -6.43 0.92 -16.37
N SER A 243 -7.33 1.23 -15.43
CA SER A 243 -7.12 0.94 -14.01
C SER A 243 -8.09 -0.11 -13.48
N ALA A 244 -9.39 0.15 -13.41
CA ALA A 244 -10.34 -0.73 -12.72
C ALA A 244 -10.37 -2.15 -13.29
N LYS A 245 -10.41 -2.30 -14.63
CA LYS A 245 -10.33 -3.61 -15.31
C LYS A 245 -9.00 -4.31 -15.06
N MET A 246 -7.89 -3.56 -14.99
CA MET A 246 -6.58 -4.13 -14.72
C MET A 246 -6.42 -4.53 -13.24
N MET A 247 -6.96 -3.76 -12.30
CA MET A 247 -7.01 -4.14 -10.88
C MET A 247 -7.82 -5.43 -10.71
N ARG A 248 -9.00 -5.53 -11.36
CA ARG A 248 -9.79 -6.77 -11.38
C ARG A 248 -8.98 -7.93 -11.95
N TYR A 249 -8.32 -7.73 -13.07
CA TYR A 249 -7.49 -8.75 -13.72
C TYR A 249 -6.34 -9.20 -12.80
N TYR A 250 -5.63 -8.26 -12.20
CA TYR A 250 -4.55 -8.55 -11.24
C TYR A 250 -5.03 -9.44 -10.10
N VAL A 251 -6.13 -9.08 -9.46
CA VAL A 251 -6.67 -9.84 -8.33
C VAL A 251 -7.17 -11.22 -8.77
N ASP A 252 -7.94 -11.32 -9.87
CA ASP A 252 -8.42 -12.61 -10.40
C ASP A 252 -7.27 -13.57 -10.70
N GLN A 253 -6.27 -13.09 -11.44
CA GLN A 253 -5.13 -13.93 -11.82
C GLN A 253 -4.25 -14.31 -10.61
N SER A 254 -4.09 -13.40 -9.65
CA SER A 254 -3.34 -13.68 -8.43
C SER A 254 -4.05 -14.74 -7.57
N PHE A 255 -5.39 -14.64 -7.42
CA PHE A 255 -6.20 -15.64 -6.71
C PHE A 255 -6.10 -17.03 -7.39
N ARG A 256 -6.20 -17.08 -8.72
CA ARG A 256 -6.04 -18.33 -9.48
C ARG A 256 -4.66 -18.98 -9.31
N LYS A 257 -3.65 -18.18 -8.95
CA LYS A 257 -2.27 -18.64 -8.72
C LYS A 257 -1.94 -18.81 -7.23
N GLY A 258 -2.96 -18.81 -6.34
CA GLY A 258 -2.83 -19.14 -4.92
C GLY A 258 -2.59 -17.96 -3.98
N ALA A 259 -2.51 -16.74 -4.49
CA ALA A 259 -2.47 -15.55 -3.62
C ALA A 259 -3.88 -15.18 -3.11
N GLY A 260 -3.96 -14.30 -2.13
CA GLY A 260 -5.22 -13.90 -1.49
C GLY A 260 -5.63 -14.84 -0.34
N PRO A 261 -6.90 -14.78 0.13
CA PRO A 261 -8.00 -13.96 -0.37
C PRO A 261 -8.06 -12.52 0.17
N GLN A 262 -7.07 -12.07 0.94
CA GLN A 262 -7.01 -10.72 1.48
C GLN A 262 -6.62 -9.73 0.38
N VAL A 263 -7.38 -8.65 0.25
CA VAL A 263 -7.12 -7.57 -0.72
C VAL A 263 -7.29 -6.22 -0.04
N PHE A 264 -6.30 -5.36 -0.16
CA PHE A 264 -6.42 -3.95 0.15
C PHE A 264 -6.45 -3.13 -1.14
N TYR A 265 -7.57 -2.49 -1.40
CA TYR A 265 -7.73 -1.55 -2.50
C TYR A 265 -7.49 -0.13 -2.00
N HIS A 266 -6.57 0.58 -2.64
CA HIS A 266 -6.26 1.98 -2.34
C HIS A 266 -6.47 2.86 -3.57
N LEU A 267 -7.50 3.69 -3.54
CA LEU A 267 -7.73 4.71 -4.56
C LEU A 267 -7.13 6.02 -4.06
N CYS A 268 -6.01 6.44 -4.65
CA CYS A 268 -5.24 7.63 -4.26
C CYS A 268 -5.51 8.79 -5.21
N GLY A 269 -5.56 10.00 -4.67
CA GLY A 269 -5.89 11.18 -5.47
C GLY A 269 -7.39 11.43 -5.55
N ASN A 270 -7.81 12.19 -6.55
CA ASN A 270 -9.19 12.60 -6.72
C ASN A 270 -10.01 11.54 -7.47
N HIS A 271 -10.96 10.94 -6.76
CA HIS A 271 -11.94 9.99 -7.30
C HIS A 271 -13.36 10.57 -7.16
N GLU A 272 -13.61 11.72 -7.82
CA GLU A 272 -14.86 12.47 -7.64
C GLU A 272 -16.08 11.74 -8.17
N THR A 273 -15.96 11.06 -9.31
CA THR A 273 -17.04 10.32 -9.99
C THR A 273 -16.66 8.87 -10.27
N ASP A 274 -15.40 8.60 -10.59
CA ASP A 274 -14.87 7.30 -11.01
C ASP A 274 -14.87 6.22 -9.91
N TYR A 275 -15.05 6.59 -8.63
CA TYR A 275 -15.22 5.59 -7.56
C TYR A 275 -16.37 4.60 -7.85
N LYS A 276 -17.37 5.01 -8.63
CA LYS A 276 -18.47 4.15 -9.07
C LYS A 276 -18.02 3.06 -10.02
N VAL A 277 -17.07 3.38 -10.89
CA VAL A 277 -16.45 2.42 -11.82
C VAL A 277 -15.80 1.27 -11.05
N PHE A 278 -15.07 1.58 -9.97
CA PHE A 278 -14.45 0.57 -9.12
C PHE A 278 -15.48 -0.30 -8.39
N LYS A 279 -16.62 0.27 -7.97
CA LYS A 279 -17.71 -0.48 -7.32
C LYS A 279 -18.19 -1.67 -8.16
N ASP A 280 -18.25 -1.49 -9.46
CA ASP A 280 -18.80 -2.47 -10.40
C ASP A 280 -17.73 -3.42 -10.97
N ASN A 281 -16.48 -2.96 -11.01
CA ASN A 281 -15.39 -3.73 -11.62
C ASN A 281 -14.57 -4.56 -10.62
N LEU A 282 -14.45 -4.18 -9.34
CA LEU A 282 -13.56 -4.87 -8.42
C LEU A 282 -14.10 -6.23 -7.95
N ILE A 283 -13.16 -7.11 -7.56
CA ILE A 283 -13.48 -8.39 -6.91
C ILE A 283 -13.55 -8.16 -5.39
N TRP A 284 -14.68 -8.50 -4.80
CA TRP A 284 -14.94 -8.33 -3.37
C TRP A 284 -14.86 -9.67 -2.66
N SER A 285 -13.87 -9.82 -1.77
CA SER A 285 -13.75 -10.95 -0.85
C SER A 285 -14.26 -10.58 0.54
N PRO A 286 -14.54 -11.54 1.42
CA PRO A 286 -14.86 -11.26 2.83
C PRO A 286 -13.76 -10.52 3.59
N PHE A 287 -12.51 -10.57 3.09
CA PHE A 287 -11.33 -9.96 3.68
C PHE A 287 -10.83 -8.75 2.87
N THR A 288 -11.73 -8.09 2.15
CA THR A 288 -11.40 -6.87 1.42
C THR A 288 -11.43 -5.67 2.35
N VAL A 289 -10.36 -4.87 2.32
CA VAL A 289 -10.34 -3.49 2.82
C VAL A 289 -10.39 -2.55 1.63
N PHE A 290 -11.24 -1.54 1.69
CA PHE A 290 -11.42 -0.57 0.61
C PHE A 290 -11.23 0.86 1.11
N HIS A 291 -10.34 1.58 0.45
CA HIS A 291 -9.93 2.93 0.79
C HIS A 291 -10.02 3.86 -0.41
N VAL A 292 -10.54 5.08 -0.20
CA VAL A 292 -10.55 6.17 -1.18
C VAL A 292 -10.03 7.44 -0.52
N GLY A 293 -9.02 8.08 -1.12
CA GLY A 293 -8.38 9.26 -0.56
C GLY A 293 -9.23 10.52 -0.64
N TYR A 294 -9.57 10.97 -1.85
CA TYR A 294 -10.22 12.26 -2.05
C TYR A 294 -11.44 12.18 -2.96
N LYS A 295 -12.35 13.13 -2.76
CA LYS A 295 -13.47 13.47 -3.65
C LYS A 295 -13.39 14.97 -3.98
N GLY A 296 -12.95 15.30 -5.19
CA GLY A 296 -12.57 16.65 -5.54
C GLY A 296 -11.40 17.14 -4.66
N LYS A 297 -11.55 18.30 -4.08
CA LYS A 297 -10.53 18.92 -3.21
C LYS A 297 -10.57 18.47 -1.75
N ASN A 298 -11.57 17.69 -1.35
CA ASN A 298 -11.79 17.25 0.02
C ASN A 298 -11.47 15.76 0.17
N VAL A 299 -11.16 15.32 1.38
CA VAL A 299 -11.08 13.88 1.68
C VAL A 299 -12.40 13.20 1.36
N PHE A 300 -12.33 11.94 0.95
CA PHE A 300 -13.55 11.18 0.62
C PHE A 300 -14.42 11.03 1.88
N PRO A 301 -15.70 11.45 1.87
CA PRO A 301 -16.54 11.40 3.05
C PRO A 301 -16.85 9.96 3.46
N SER A 302 -16.54 9.59 4.72
CA SER A 302 -16.79 8.23 5.23
C SER A 302 -18.27 7.84 5.20
N LYS A 303 -19.18 8.81 5.33
CA LYS A 303 -20.62 8.54 5.16
C LYS A 303 -20.95 8.05 3.76
N LEU A 304 -20.44 8.70 2.72
CA LEU A 304 -20.63 8.28 1.33
C LEU A 304 -19.92 6.94 1.08
N LEU A 305 -18.71 6.77 1.60
CA LEU A 305 -17.96 5.52 1.51
C LEU A 305 -18.78 4.34 2.08
N LYS A 306 -19.42 4.54 3.24
CA LYS A 306 -20.31 3.57 3.87
C LYS A 306 -21.55 3.27 3.01
N GLU A 307 -22.21 4.31 2.50
CA GLU A 307 -23.41 4.17 1.66
C GLU A 307 -23.12 3.37 0.38
N GLU A 308 -21.96 3.60 -0.23
CA GLU A 308 -21.60 2.98 -1.51
C GLU A 308 -20.96 1.60 -1.37
N PHE A 309 -20.13 1.37 -0.35
CA PHE A 309 -19.26 0.19 -0.25
C PHE A 309 -19.38 -0.59 1.06
N GLY A 310 -20.11 -0.10 2.05
CA GLY A 310 -20.17 -0.71 3.38
C GLY A 310 -20.70 -2.16 3.41
N SER A 311 -21.53 -2.55 2.43
CA SER A 311 -21.98 -3.94 2.27
C SER A 311 -20.98 -4.85 1.55
N LYS A 312 -19.92 -4.28 0.94
CA LYS A 312 -18.96 -5.01 0.10
C LYS A 312 -17.65 -5.30 0.84
N ALA A 313 -17.16 -4.37 1.66
CA ALA A 313 -15.83 -4.42 2.24
C ALA A 313 -15.77 -3.78 3.63
N THR A 314 -14.73 -4.09 4.40
CA THR A 314 -14.26 -3.25 5.51
C THR A 314 -13.76 -1.94 4.91
N LEU A 315 -14.19 -0.82 5.45
CA LEU A 315 -13.88 0.49 4.90
C LEU A 315 -12.72 1.12 5.65
N MET A 316 -11.90 1.87 4.93
CA MET A 316 -10.88 2.74 5.51
C MET A 316 -11.19 4.18 5.11
N GLY A 317 -11.56 5.00 6.09
CA GLY A 317 -11.89 6.42 5.87
C GLY A 317 -10.65 7.30 6.00
N SER A 318 -10.78 8.53 5.59
CA SER A 318 -9.65 9.36 5.21
C SER A 318 -9.52 10.63 6.05
N VAL A 319 -8.33 10.81 6.62
CA VAL A 319 -7.87 12.09 7.18
C VAL A 319 -6.87 12.70 6.20
N ASP A 320 -6.98 13.98 5.92
CA ASP A 320 -6.15 14.67 4.93
C ASP A 320 -4.67 14.67 5.34
N THR A 321 -3.84 14.06 4.52
CA THR A 321 -2.38 13.99 4.75
C THR A 321 -1.74 15.38 4.80
N LYS A 322 -2.32 16.40 4.15
CA LYS A 322 -1.83 17.78 4.23
C LYS A 322 -1.93 18.37 5.65
N LEU A 323 -2.88 17.89 6.46
CA LEU A 323 -3.02 18.30 7.85
C LEU A 323 -1.92 17.70 8.74
N MET A 324 -1.33 16.59 8.34
CA MET A 324 -0.35 15.85 9.15
C MET A 324 0.99 16.59 9.29
N ILE A 325 1.31 17.47 8.35
CA ILE A 325 2.50 18.33 8.39
C ILE A 325 2.20 19.76 8.85
N ASN A 326 0.93 20.08 9.09
CA ASN A 326 0.50 21.38 9.63
C ASN A 326 0.46 21.27 11.17
N PRO A 327 1.06 22.19 11.94
CA PRO A 327 1.14 22.12 13.40
C PRO A 327 -0.20 22.38 14.11
N SER A 328 -1.25 21.68 13.74
CA SER A 328 -2.56 21.78 14.36
C SER A 328 -3.20 20.40 14.61
N PRO A 329 -2.76 19.66 15.66
CA PRO A 329 -3.36 18.38 16.02
C PRO A 329 -4.87 18.44 16.25
N ILE A 330 -5.41 19.59 16.70
CA ILE A 330 -6.85 19.76 16.89
C ILE A 330 -7.63 19.71 15.57
N THR A 331 -7.05 20.18 14.46
CA THR A 331 -7.67 20.08 13.13
C THR A 331 -7.75 18.62 12.69
N VAL A 332 -6.67 17.86 12.90
CA VAL A 332 -6.62 16.41 12.64
C VAL A 332 -7.65 15.68 13.50
N TYR A 333 -7.73 15.99 14.79
CA TYR A 333 -8.73 15.42 15.69
C TYR A 333 -10.16 15.67 15.22
N ASN A 334 -10.49 16.90 14.83
CA ASN A 334 -11.83 17.26 14.37
C ASN A 334 -12.20 16.54 13.07
N GLN A 335 -11.29 16.48 12.11
CA GLN A 335 -11.54 15.73 10.86
C GLN A 335 -11.65 14.22 11.13
N SER A 336 -10.80 13.66 11.99
CA SER A 336 -10.89 12.26 12.43
C SER A 336 -12.25 11.95 13.07
N LYS A 337 -12.75 12.85 13.94
CA LYS A 337 -14.09 12.74 14.53
C LYS A 337 -15.17 12.71 13.46
N GLU A 338 -15.12 13.62 12.47
CA GLU A 338 -16.09 13.67 11.38
C GLU A 338 -16.11 12.35 10.59
N GLN A 339 -14.94 11.85 10.21
CA GLN A 339 -14.80 10.59 9.48
C GLN A 339 -15.32 9.39 10.30
N LEU A 340 -14.99 9.31 11.58
CA LEU A 340 -15.48 8.26 12.46
C LEU A 340 -17.01 8.29 12.57
N LEU A 341 -17.61 9.46 12.83
CA LEU A 341 -19.07 9.58 12.94
C LEU A 341 -19.78 9.21 11.62
N GLY A 342 -19.14 9.41 10.48
CA GLY A 342 -19.67 9.01 9.18
C GLY A 342 -19.57 7.52 8.86
N GLY A 343 -18.54 6.83 9.37
CA GLY A 343 -18.16 5.47 8.94
C GLY A 343 -18.24 4.37 9.99
N ARG A 344 -18.18 4.70 11.29
CA ARG A 344 -17.98 3.74 12.39
C ARG A 344 -18.99 2.59 12.47
N ASP A 345 -20.20 2.79 11.96
CA ASP A 345 -21.30 1.81 11.92
C ASP A 345 -21.38 1.10 10.56
N ALA A 346 -20.30 1.08 9.78
CA ALA A 346 -20.25 0.34 8.51
C ALA A 346 -20.48 -1.16 8.74
N PRO A 347 -21.34 -1.83 7.93
CA PRO A 347 -21.76 -3.21 8.17
C PRO A 347 -20.63 -4.24 8.24
N LYS A 348 -19.51 -3.99 7.53
CA LYS A 348 -18.34 -4.88 7.49
C LYS A 348 -17.12 -4.31 8.23
N GLY A 349 -17.34 -3.30 9.06
CA GLY A 349 -16.29 -2.66 9.83
C GLY A 349 -15.69 -1.42 9.18
N TYR A 350 -14.96 -0.66 9.99
CA TYR A 350 -14.36 0.61 9.63
C TYR A 350 -12.98 0.75 10.27
N ILE A 351 -12.06 1.33 9.54
CA ILE A 351 -10.71 1.71 9.97
C ILE A 351 -10.58 3.21 9.73
N LEU A 352 -10.05 3.95 10.71
CA LEU A 352 -9.70 5.36 10.51
C LEU A 352 -8.30 5.44 9.87
N GLY A 353 -8.21 5.94 8.65
CA GLY A 353 -6.96 6.07 7.93
C GLY A 353 -6.64 7.48 7.46
N ASN A 354 -5.45 7.68 6.91
CA ASN A 354 -5.08 8.86 6.15
C ASN A 354 -5.60 8.75 4.71
N SER A 355 -5.68 9.88 3.99
CA SER A 355 -6.08 9.91 2.58
C SER A 355 -5.05 9.28 1.63
N CYS A 356 -3.82 9.11 2.07
CA CYS A 356 -2.72 8.44 1.38
C CYS A 356 -1.64 8.04 2.40
N GLU A 357 -0.43 7.65 1.94
CA GLU A 357 0.74 7.48 2.80
C GLU A 357 0.95 8.71 3.69
N CYS A 358 1.26 8.45 4.96
CA CYS A 358 1.63 9.48 5.91
C CYS A 358 2.89 10.22 5.42
N PRO A 359 2.87 11.56 5.34
CA PRO A 359 4.06 12.31 4.96
C PRO A 359 5.26 11.98 5.88
N PRO A 360 6.48 11.87 5.35
CA PRO A 360 7.65 11.48 6.14
C PRO A 360 7.86 12.32 7.39
N TYR A 361 7.63 13.61 7.31
CA TYR A 361 7.83 14.57 8.40
C TYR A 361 6.54 14.93 9.13
N THR A 362 5.63 13.99 9.25
CA THR A 362 4.40 14.14 10.03
C THR A 362 4.69 14.51 11.49
N ILE A 363 3.91 15.42 12.01
CA ILE A 363 4.03 15.87 13.41
C ILE A 363 3.44 14.78 14.32
N PRO A 364 4.21 14.23 15.28
CA PRO A 364 3.75 13.16 16.18
C PRO A 364 2.42 13.46 16.87
N GLY A 365 2.18 14.72 17.26
CA GLY A 365 0.92 15.16 17.84
C GLY A 365 -0.30 14.94 16.93
N CYS A 366 -0.13 14.97 15.61
CA CYS A 366 -1.18 14.68 14.64
C CYS A 366 -1.56 13.19 14.65
N MET A 367 -0.57 12.29 14.76
CA MET A 367 -0.81 10.85 14.92
C MET A 367 -1.59 10.55 16.20
N HIS A 368 -1.14 11.10 17.33
CA HIS A 368 -1.84 10.96 18.60
C HIS A 368 -3.25 11.56 18.56
N ALA A 369 -3.49 12.61 17.78
CA ALA A 369 -4.81 13.20 17.61
C ALA A 369 -5.80 12.26 16.88
N MET A 370 -5.35 11.54 15.85
CA MET A 370 -6.17 10.51 15.21
C MET A 370 -6.56 9.41 16.19
N VAL A 371 -5.59 8.86 16.92
CA VAL A 371 -5.84 7.79 17.90
C VAL A 371 -6.72 8.27 19.03
N LYS A 372 -6.52 9.53 19.51
CA LYS A 372 -7.41 10.12 20.51
C LYS A 372 -8.86 10.20 20.01
N ALA A 373 -9.06 10.64 18.77
CA ALA A 373 -10.41 10.68 18.19
C ALA A 373 -11.04 9.28 18.11
N ALA A 374 -10.25 8.25 17.75
CA ALA A 374 -10.72 6.86 17.72
C ALA A 374 -11.13 6.35 19.12
N ARG A 375 -10.40 6.73 20.16
CA ARG A 375 -10.77 6.43 21.56
C ARG A 375 -12.04 7.14 22.01
N ASP A 376 -12.20 8.43 21.63
CA ASP A 376 -13.33 9.24 22.05
C ASP A 376 -14.63 8.90 21.29
N PHE A 377 -14.57 8.49 20.03
CA PHE A 377 -15.74 8.31 19.15
C PHE A 377 -15.83 6.95 18.45
N GLY A 378 -14.82 6.12 18.56
CA GLY A 378 -14.75 4.82 17.91
C GLY A 378 -14.74 3.62 18.86
N THR A 379 -14.99 3.81 20.18
CA THR A 379 -15.08 2.72 21.16
C THR A 379 -16.36 1.93 20.95
N TYR A 380 -16.26 0.63 20.71
CA TYR A 380 -17.41 -0.25 20.47
C TYR A 380 -18.35 -0.29 21.70
N GLY A 381 -19.66 -0.37 21.43
CA GLY A 381 -20.70 -0.38 22.47
C GLY A 381 -21.05 0.99 23.05
N THR A 382 -20.48 2.08 22.52
CA THR A 382 -20.79 3.46 22.95
C THR A 382 -21.69 4.23 21.98
N TRP A 383 -22.12 3.65 20.86
CA TRP A 383 -23.03 4.22 19.87
C TRP A 383 -24.15 3.26 19.46
#